data_11e7c47cb6ea8183801b4bba3b8ee81d
#
_entry.id   11e7c47cb6ea8183801b4bba3b8ee81d
#
_cell.length_a   1.000
_cell.length_b   1.000
_cell.length_c   1.000
_cell.angle_alpha   90.00
_cell.angle_beta   90.00
_cell.angle_gamma   90.00
#
_symmetry.space_group_name_H-M   'P 1'
#
loop_
_entity.id
_entity.type
_entity.pdbx_description
1 polymer ?
#
loop_
_entity_poly.entity_id
_entity_poly.type
_entity_poly.pdbx_seq_one_letter_code
_entity_poly.pdbx_strand_id
1 'polypeptide(L)'
;MTGLFSVSSADLPLWHAALVWAPALLTGLAAVRAWAVAKAGTGAGAGAGAPWRVARAASVMALVAAALGLLAVVLGYEGAGYGARADRVGALVLLLVAFVGWVIVRYSQTYLQGEPREAHYVRWLLATLATVLVVVATDHLLVLALAWTATSLTLHHLLTFFGDRPAAVVAAHKKFLVARLADVCMWTAAVLLWAAYGTPTIHAMLAQAAGAPLPGTVQLAVVLLACTAVLKCAQLPFHGWLIQVMEAPTPVSALLHAGIVNLGGFVLLRFAPLVSEVPAAQVLLVVVGAATAVLAALVMTTRISIKVMLAWSTCAQMGFMLMQCGLGAWDMALLHLLAHSLYKAHAFLGAGGAVRRAQLLQLTPQASAVGWGDTLVGAVTGVAMVGLAAAAWSLWVPGLMQSPAIGVLAGIVALPLVPLV
;
A
#
# COMPACT_ATOMS: atom_id res chain seq x y z
N MET A 1 -17.89 5.72 15.16
CA MET A 1 -16.59 5.77 14.44
C MET A 1 -15.55 6.30 15.40
N THR A 2 -14.40 5.64 15.48
CA THR A 2 -13.27 6.07 16.30
C THR A 2 -12.71 7.40 15.79
N GLY A 3 -12.07 8.20 16.66
CA GLY A 3 -11.53 9.53 16.32
C GLY A 3 -10.53 9.57 15.15
N LEU A 4 -10.05 8.40 14.67
CA LEU A 4 -9.16 8.28 13.49
C LEU A 4 -9.84 8.65 12.17
N PHE A 5 -11.15 8.46 12.07
CA PHE A 5 -11.92 8.68 10.83
C PHE A 5 -12.84 9.90 10.94
N SER A 6 -12.64 10.75 11.97
CA SER A 6 -13.37 12.02 12.10
C SER A 6 -12.97 12.96 10.95
N VAL A 7 -13.97 13.64 10.41
CA VAL A 7 -13.75 14.67 9.37
C VAL A 7 -13.42 15.98 10.07
N SER A 8 -12.16 16.39 10.06
CA SER A 8 -11.77 17.73 10.51
C SER A 8 -12.19 18.76 9.47
N SER A 9 -12.91 19.78 9.89
CA SER A 9 -13.31 20.92 9.06
C SER A 9 -12.30 22.08 9.13
N ALA A 10 -11.19 21.90 9.82
CA ALA A 10 -10.16 22.93 9.95
C ALA A 10 -9.43 23.18 8.63
N ASP A 11 -9.18 24.47 8.32
CA ASP A 11 -8.36 24.85 7.18
C ASP A 11 -6.91 24.43 7.41
N LEU A 12 -6.34 23.75 6.41
CA LEU A 12 -4.96 23.30 6.48
C LEU A 12 -4.00 24.49 6.24
N PRO A 13 -3.05 24.77 7.15
CA PRO A 13 -2.04 25.80 6.90
C PRO A 13 -1.20 25.49 5.65
N LEU A 14 -0.82 26.52 4.88
CA LEU A 14 -0.06 26.36 3.64
C LEU A 14 1.23 25.58 3.82
N TRP A 15 1.98 25.80 4.91
CA TRP A 15 3.22 25.06 5.19
C TRP A 15 2.98 23.56 5.40
N HIS A 16 1.84 23.20 6.01
CA HIS A 16 1.49 21.80 6.23
C HIS A 16 1.00 21.15 4.93
N ALA A 17 0.17 21.85 4.13
CA ALA A 17 -0.19 21.40 2.79
C ALA A 17 1.06 21.16 1.92
N ALA A 18 2.06 22.04 2.01
CA ALA A 18 3.34 21.86 1.33
C ALA A 18 4.07 20.60 1.80
N LEU A 19 4.07 20.27 3.09
CA LEU A 19 4.65 19.02 3.62
C LEU A 19 3.91 17.77 3.12
N VAL A 20 2.58 17.82 3.00
CA VAL A 20 1.78 16.72 2.48
C VAL A 20 2.07 16.46 0.99
N TRP A 21 2.22 17.55 0.19
CA TRP A 21 2.54 17.43 -1.24
C TRP A 21 4.02 17.15 -1.53
N ALA A 22 4.93 17.53 -0.63
CA ALA A 22 6.37 17.44 -0.85
C ALA A 22 6.86 16.03 -1.25
N PRO A 23 6.44 14.93 -0.64
CA PRO A 23 6.87 13.59 -1.05
C PRO A 23 6.55 13.28 -2.52
N ALA A 24 5.34 13.62 -2.97
CA ALA A 24 4.91 13.41 -4.35
C ALA A 24 5.65 14.32 -5.34
N LEU A 25 5.80 15.60 -5.02
CA LEU A 25 6.50 16.58 -5.86
C LEU A 25 7.99 16.24 -5.99
N LEU A 26 8.66 15.92 -4.89
CA LEU A 26 10.09 15.56 -4.89
C LEU A 26 10.37 14.31 -5.73
N THR A 27 9.56 13.29 -5.60
CA THR A 27 9.71 12.06 -6.38
C THR A 27 9.32 12.26 -7.85
N GLY A 28 8.29 13.06 -8.13
CA GLY A 28 7.86 13.40 -9.49
C GLY A 28 8.90 14.24 -10.25
N LEU A 29 9.44 15.28 -9.63
CA LEU A 29 10.51 16.10 -10.20
C LEU A 29 11.79 15.29 -10.41
N ALA A 30 12.10 14.39 -9.47
CA ALA A 30 13.23 13.47 -9.61
C ALA A 30 13.04 12.49 -10.78
N ALA A 31 11.82 12.02 -11.06
CA ALA A 31 11.52 11.18 -12.22
C ALA A 31 11.78 11.92 -13.54
N VAL A 32 11.35 13.19 -13.64
CA VAL A 32 11.62 14.05 -14.80
C VAL A 32 13.12 14.30 -14.96
N ARG A 33 13.82 14.61 -13.86
CA ARG A 33 15.26 14.84 -13.88
C ARG A 33 16.05 13.58 -14.26
N ALA A 34 15.67 12.42 -13.75
CA ALA A 34 16.28 11.15 -14.13
C ALA A 34 16.11 10.86 -15.64
N TRP A 35 14.98 11.22 -16.21
CA TRP A 35 14.76 11.13 -17.65
C TRP A 35 15.63 12.09 -18.45
N ALA A 36 15.75 13.35 -18.02
CA ALA A 36 16.59 14.36 -18.69
C ALA A 36 18.07 13.95 -18.67
N VAL A 37 18.56 13.45 -17.53
CA VAL A 37 19.93 12.95 -17.38
C VAL A 37 20.18 11.73 -18.29
N ALA A 38 19.23 10.81 -18.39
CA ALA A 38 19.32 9.66 -19.26
C ALA A 38 19.38 10.06 -20.77
N LYS A 39 18.62 11.08 -21.16
CA LYS A 39 18.61 11.60 -22.54
C LYS A 39 19.88 12.39 -22.89
N ALA A 40 20.42 13.13 -21.93
CA ALA A 40 21.64 13.91 -22.12
C ALA A 40 22.91 13.04 -22.10
N GLY A 41 22.90 11.91 -21.41
CA GLY A 41 24.04 11.02 -21.17
C GLY A 41 24.36 10.05 -22.29
N THR A 42 23.83 10.23 -23.52
CA THR A 42 24.28 9.52 -24.72
C THR A 42 25.66 9.99 -25.19
N GLY A 43 26.28 11.01 -24.55
CA GLY A 43 27.66 11.44 -24.71
C GLY A 43 28.55 10.94 -23.57
N ALA A 44 29.78 10.53 -23.87
CA ALA A 44 30.77 9.98 -22.96
C ALA A 44 31.14 10.95 -21.80
N GLY A 45 30.34 11.05 -20.76
CA GLY A 45 30.59 11.96 -19.63
C GLY A 45 29.55 12.02 -18.53
N ALA A 46 28.33 11.53 -18.74
CA ALA A 46 27.35 11.46 -17.66
C ALA A 46 27.70 10.28 -16.74
N GLY A 47 28.25 10.60 -15.57
CA GLY A 47 28.77 9.61 -14.63
C GLY A 47 27.76 8.49 -14.35
N ALA A 48 28.21 7.25 -14.54
CA ALA A 48 27.44 6.06 -14.18
C ALA A 48 26.90 6.24 -12.74
N GLY A 49 25.59 6.05 -12.55
CA GLY A 49 24.95 6.24 -11.24
C GLY A 49 24.32 7.62 -10.95
N ALA A 50 24.38 8.59 -11.88
CA ALA A 50 23.70 9.88 -11.70
C ALA A 50 22.19 9.75 -11.45
N PRO A 51 21.42 8.90 -12.17
CA PRO A 51 19.99 8.69 -11.90
C PRO A 51 19.73 8.16 -10.48
N TRP A 52 20.61 7.29 -9.97
CA TRP A 52 20.48 6.75 -8.61
C TRP A 52 20.79 7.79 -7.53
N ARG A 53 21.71 8.71 -7.76
CA ARG A 53 21.95 9.84 -6.81
C ARG A 53 20.72 10.70 -6.66
N VAL A 54 20.06 11.03 -7.78
CA VAL A 54 18.81 11.78 -7.79
C VAL A 54 17.71 11.02 -7.05
N ALA A 55 17.55 9.72 -7.34
CA ALA A 55 16.53 8.88 -6.73
C ALA A 55 16.72 8.76 -5.21
N ARG A 56 17.96 8.55 -4.75
CA ARG A 56 18.26 8.48 -3.31
C ARG A 56 17.98 9.80 -2.59
N ALA A 57 18.45 10.91 -3.14
CA ALA A 57 18.20 12.22 -2.54
C ALA A 57 16.68 12.50 -2.44
N ALA A 58 15.95 12.27 -3.53
CA ALA A 58 14.51 12.48 -3.56
C ALA A 58 13.75 11.57 -2.57
N SER A 59 14.10 10.29 -2.50
CA SER A 59 13.45 9.34 -1.58
C SER A 59 13.73 9.65 -0.11
N VAL A 60 14.94 10.10 0.24
CA VAL A 60 15.27 10.55 1.61
C VAL A 60 14.50 11.82 1.95
N MET A 61 14.50 12.82 1.06
CA MET A 61 13.76 14.07 1.28
C MET A 61 12.24 13.82 1.39
N ALA A 62 11.69 12.94 0.56
CA ALA A 62 10.30 12.53 0.63
C ALA A 62 9.96 11.85 1.97
N LEU A 63 10.84 10.98 2.47
CA LEU A 63 10.68 10.33 3.76
C LEU A 63 10.72 11.34 4.92
N VAL A 64 11.66 12.29 4.90
CA VAL A 64 11.75 13.35 5.91
C VAL A 64 10.51 14.23 5.88
N ALA A 65 10.05 14.66 4.69
CA ALA A 65 8.83 15.46 4.57
C ALA A 65 7.60 14.72 5.09
N ALA A 66 7.45 13.43 4.78
CA ALA A 66 6.35 12.60 5.29
C ALA A 66 6.40 12.45 6.82
N ALA A 67 7.60 12.27 7.39
CA ALA A 67 7.79 12.19 8.84
C ALA A 67 7.45 13.51 9.55
N LEU A 68 7.84 14.65 8.98
CA LEU A 68 7.47 15.97 9.51
C LEU A 68 5.97 16.23 9.36
N GLY A 69 5.34 15.82 8.25
CA GLY A 69 3.88 15.88 8.07
C GLY A 69 3.14 15.07 9.11
N LEU A 70 3.61 13.85 9.39
CA LEU A 70 3.04 13.02 10.46
C LEU A 70 3.22 13.68 11.84
N LEU A 71 4.40 14.22 12.13
CA LEU A 71 4.64 14.95 13.38
C LEU A 71 3.68 16.12 13.55
N ALA A 72 3.43 16.88 12.48
CA ALA A 72 2.48 17.99 12.49
C ALA A 72 1.06 17.50 12.84
N VAL A 73 0.60 16.38 12.25
CA VAL A 73 -0.69 15.75 12.60
C VAL A 73 -0.75 15.31 14.07
N VAL A 74 0.34 14.74 14.59
CA VAL A 74 0.43 14.35 16.03
C VAL A 74 0.32 15.57 16.94
N LEU A 75 0.89 16.71 16.52
CA LEU A 75 0.82 17.96 17.26
C LEU A 75 -0.56 18.68 17.12
N GLY A 76 -1.52 18.06 16.43
CA GLY A 76 -2.90 18.56 16.31
C GLY A 76 -3.18 19.40 15.07
N TYR A 77 -2.24 19.55 14.13
CA TYR A 77 -2.47 20.25 12.87
C TYR A 77 -3.16 19.34 11.83
N GLU A 78 -4.40 18.95 12.11
CA GLU A 78 -5.24 18.18 11.18
C GLU A 78 -6.15 19.13 10.38
N GLY A 79 -6.40 18.80 9.08
CA GLY A 79 -7.29 19.59 8.24
C GLY A 79 -7.21 19.24 6.76
N ALA A 80 -7.95 19.99 5.95
CA ALA A 80 -7.93 19.90 4.51
C ALA A 80 -7.83 21.29 3.87
N GLY A 81 -7.06 21.40 2.78
CA GLY A 81 -6.86 22.64 2.07
C GLY A 81 -5.84 22.49 0.95
N TYR A 82 -5.88 23.39 -0.02
CA TYR A 82 -4.96 23.36 -1.17
C TYR A 82 -4.93 22.01 -1.91
N GLY A 83 -6.07 21.31 -1.93
CA GLY A 83 -6.21 19.99 -2.53
C GLY A 83 -5.52 18.85 -1.77
N ALA A 84 -4.94 19.13 -0.59
CA ALA A 84 -4.32 18.19 0.31
C ALA A 84 -5.21 17.85 1.51
N ARG A 85 -5.02 16.68 2.08
CA ARG A 85 -5.64 16.28 3.34
C ARG A 85 -4.58 15.74 4.31
N ALA A 86 -4.49 16.37 5.47
CA ALA A 86 -3.66 15.98 6.58
C ALA A 86 -4.55 15.41 7.69
N ASP A 87 -4.68 14.10 7.72
CA ASP A 87 -5.33 13.33 8.78
C ASP A 87 -4.41 12.18 9.21
N ARG A 88 -4.73 11.54 10.32
CA ARG A 88 -3.90 10.46 10.88
C ARG A 88 -3.72 9.30 9.92
N VAL A 89 -4.78 8.91 9.22
CA VAL A 89 -4.74 7.79 8.26
C VAL A 89 -3.85 8.16 7.07
N GLY A 90 -4.06 9.34 6.47
CA GLY A 90 -3.27 9.83 5.34
C GLY A 90 -1.79 9.99 5.70
N ALA A 91 -1.48 10.61 6.84
CA ALA A 91 -0.10 10.84 7.28
C ALA A 91 0.66 9.55 7.56
N LEU A 92 0.03 8.55 8.20
CA LEU A 92 0.62 7.23 8.45
C LEU A 92 0.90 6.49 7.13
N VAL A 93 -0.05 6.49 6.21
CA VAL A 93 0.11 5.79 4.93
C VAL A 93 1.11 6.55 4.04
N LEU A 94 1.15 7.89 4.08
CA LEU A 94 2.14 8.68 3.36
C LEU A 94 3.57 8.36 3.83
N LEU A 95 3.77 8.28 5.16
CA LEU A 95 5.05 7.88 5.74
C LEU A 95 5.43 6.44 5.35
N LEU A 96 4.47 5.51 5.41
CA LEU A 96 4.68 4.12 5.00
C LEU A 96 5.13 4.02 3.55
N VAL A 97 4.44 4.70 2.63
CA VAL A 97 4.78 4.67 1.19
C VAL A 97 6.14 5.31 0.93
N ALA A 98 6.46 6.44 1.59
CA ALA A 98 7.76 7.09 1.47
C ALA A 98 8.89 6.18 2.02
N PHE A 99 8.67 5.51 3.15
CA PHE A 99 9.63 4.58 3.74
C PHE A 99 9.89 3.36 2.84
N VAL A 100 8.81 2.68 2.41
CA VAL A 100 8.93 1.53 1.50
C VAL A 100 9.58 1.95 0.18
N GLY A 101 9.21 3.12 -0.35
CA GLY A 101 9.83 3.70 -1.54
C GLY A 101 11.34 3.91 -1.39
N TRP A 102 11.78 4.47 -0.27
CA TRP A 102 13.19 4.65 0.06
C TRP A 102 13.94 3.31 0.14
N VAL A 103 13.37 2.31 0.81
CA VAL A 103 13.96 0.96 0.90
C VAL A 103 14.11 0.35 -0.48
N ILE A 104 13.07 0.45 -1.33
CA ILE A 104 13.08 -0.11 -2.68
C ILE A 104 14.09 0.60 -3.57
N VAL A 105 14.23 1.93 -3.48
CA VAL A 105 15.25 2.68 -4.24
C VAL A 105 16.66 2.21 -3.86
N ARG A 106 16.93 2.04 -2.57
CA ARG A 106 18.24 1.53 -2.10
C ARG A 106 18.52 0.12 -2.60
N TYR A 107 17.55 -0.78 -2.47
CA TYR A 107 17.70 -2.15 -2.91
C TYR A 107 17.88 -2.25 -4.43
N SER A 108 17.08 -1.50 -5.19
CA SER A 108 17.12 -1.51 -6.65
C SER A 108 18.45 -1.09 -7.23
N GLN A 109 19.16 -0.16 -6.59
CA GLN A 109 20.46 0.29 -7.02
C GLN A 109 21.48 -0.85 -7.07
N THR A 110 21.53 -1.68 -6.04
CA THR A 110 22.42 -2.85 -5.99
C THR A 110 21.93 -3.98 -6.89
N TYR A 111 20.60 -4.18 -6.94
CA TYR A 111 19.98 -5.25 -7.71
C TYR A 111 20.16 -5.08 -9.23
N LEU A 112 20.14 -3.83 -9.73
CA LEU A 112 20.25 -3.50 -11.16
C LEU A 112 21.64 -2.99 -11.56
N GLN A 113 22.63 -3.18 -10.73
CA GLN A 113 24.00 -2.74 -11.03
C GLN A 113 24.51 -3.41 -12.31
N GLY A 114 24.90 -2.61 -13.29
CA GLY A 114 25.36 -3.07 -14.61
C GLY A 114 24.23 -3.34 -15.64
N GLU A 115 22.97 -3.11 -15.28
CA GLU A 115 21.86 -3.22 -16.24
C GLU A 115 21.84 -2.02 -17.20
N PRO A 116 21.89 -2.20 -18.53
CA PRO A 116 21.97 -1.09 -19.48
C PRO A 116 20.78 -0.10 -19.40
N ARG A 117 19.62 -0.55 -18.90
CA ARG A 117 18.39 0.24 -18.80
C ARG A 117 18.12 0.80 -17.40
N GLU A 118 19.14 0.95 -16.55
CA GLU A 118 19.00 1.51 -15.19
C GLU A 118 18.22 2.83 -15.14
N ALA A 119 18.58 3.78 -16.02
CA ALA A 119 17.95 5.10 -16.05
C ALA A 119 16.44 5.03 -16.41
N HIS A 120 16.07 4.13 -17.31
CA HIS A 120 14.66 3.86 -17.66
C HIS A 120 13.90 3.29 -16.44
N TYR A 121 14.51 2.36 -15.73
CA TYR A 121 13.94 1.79 -14.50
C TYR A 121 13.74 2.86 -13.42
N VAL A 122 14.78 3.65 -13.12
CA VAL A 122 14.74 4.70 -12.09
C VAL A 122 13.64 5.72 -12.38
N ARG A 123 13.50 6.15 -13.64
CA ARG A 123 12.43 7.07 -14.05
C ARG A 123 11.05 6.53 -13.71
N TRP A 124 10.75 5.29 -14.11
CA TRP A 124 9.42 4.72 -13.91
C TRP A 124 9.15 4.31 -12.47
N LEU A 125 10.20 3.92 -11.73
CA LEU A 125 10.10 3.68 -10.29
C LEU A 125 9.68 4.97 -9.56
N LEU A 126 10.38 6.07 -9.80
CA LEU A 126 10.07 7.37 -9.19
C LEU A 126 8.71 7.92 -9.63
N ALA A 127 8.35 7.77 -10.91
CA ALA A 127 7.04 8.16 -11.41
C ALA A 127 5.90 7.35 -10.74
N THR A 128 6.10 6.04 -10.56
CA THR A 128 5.13 5.20 -9.85
C THR A 128 5.01 5.61 -8.38
N LEU A 129 6.12 5.86 -7.69
CA LEU A 129 6.10 6.35 -6.31
C LEU A 129 5.39 7.70 -6.20
N ALA A 130 5.67 8.63 -7.12
CA ALA A 130 5.03 9.95 -7.14
C ALA A 130 3.51 9.83 -7.29
N THR A 131 3.02 9.02 -8.23
CA THR A 131 1.58 8.84 -8.43
C THR A 131 0.90 8.17 -7.24
N VAL A 132 1.53 7.19 -6.58
CA VAL A 132 1.03 6.58 -5.34
C VAL A 132 0.95 7.63 -4.21
N LEU A 133 1.98 8.46 -4.06
CA LEU A 133 2.00 9.52 -3.04
C LEU A 133 0.92 10.59 -3.31
N VAL A 134 0.62 10.92 -4.58
CA VAL A 134 -0.51 11.78 -4.94
C VAL A 134 -1.84 11.16 -4.53
N VAL A 135 -2.06 9.86 -4.77
CA VAL A 135 -3.28 9.14 -4.34
C VAL A 135 -3.50 9.29 -2.83
N VAL A 136 -2.42 9.21 -2.05
CA VAL A 136 -2.51 9.29 -0.58
C VAL A 136 -2.71 10.72 -0.10
N ALA A 137 -2.04 11.69 -0.72
CA ALA A 137 -2.02 13.09 -0.28
C ALA A 137 -3.28 13.88 -0.63
N THR A 138 -3.95 13.52 -1.74
CA THR A 138 -5.02 14.36 -2.31
C THR A 138 -6.33 14.28 -1.53
N ASP A 139 -7.00 15.43 -1.43
CA ASP A 139 -8.39 15.57 -1.00
C ASP A 139 -9.35 15.86 -2.17
N HIS A 140 -8.85 15.83 -3.39
CA HIS A 140 -9.63 16.16 -4.58
C HIS A 140 -9.98 14.93 -5.39
N LEU A 141 -11.26 14.63 -5.58
CA LEU A 141 -11.80 13.41 -6.17
C LEU A 141 -11.26 13.11 -7.57
N LEU A 142 -11.19 14.14 -8.45
CA LEU A 142 -10.66 13.97 -9.80
C LEU A 142 -9.15 13.74 -9.82
N VAL A 143 -8.41 14.39 -8.92
CA VAL A 143 -6.96 14.16 -8.78
C VAL A 143 -6.70 12.75 -8.27
N LEU A 144 -7.54 12.25 -7.35
CA LEU A 144 -7.50 10.85 -6.88
C LEU A 144 -7.68 9.87 -8.06
N ALA A 145 -8.72 10.08 -8.89
CA ALA A 145 -9.01 9.20 -10.03
C ALA A 145 -7.90 9.27 -11.10
N LEU A 146 -7.36 10.46 -11.38
CA LEU A 146 -6.23 10.63 -12.29
C LEU A 146 -4.96 9.95 -11.78
N ALA A 147 -4.59 10.17 -10.52
CA ALA A 147 -3.41 9.56 -9.91
C ALA A 147 -3.54 8.04 -9.79
N TRP A 148 -4.75 7.54 -9.51
CA TRP A 148 -5.07 6.12 -9.53
C TRP A 148 -4.80 5.49 -10.88
N THR A 149 -5.30 6.09 -11.97
CA THR A 149 -5.05 5.66 -13.34
C THR A 149 -3.56 5.77 -13.69
N ALA A 150 -2.92 6.90 -13.37
CA ALA A 150 -1.49 7.13 -13.59
C ALA A 150 -0.60 6.10 -12.88
N THR A 151 -0.94 5.69 -11.65
CA THR A 151 -0.23 4.62 -10.94
C THR A 151 -0.25 3.30 -11.71
N SER A 152 -1.37 2.98 -12.35
CA SER A 152 -1.49 1.77 -13.17
C SER A 152 -0.64 1.84 -14.45
N LEU A 153 -0.58 3.02 -15.08
CA LEU A 153 0.18 3.24 -16.31
C LEU A 153 1.69 3.24 -16.03
N THR A 154 2.14 3.95 -15.01
CA THR A 154 3.57 4.00 -14.65
C THR A 154 4.09 2.64 -14.22
N LEU A 155 3.31 1.90 -13.43
CA LEU A 155 3.65 0.52 -13.04
C LEU A 155 3.75 -0.42 -14.24
N HIS A 156 2.94 -0.24 -15.29
CA HIS A 156 3.00 -1.09 -16.47
C HIS A 156 4.39 -1.09 -17.10
N HIS A 157 5.06 0.06 -17.16
CA HIS A 157 6.43 0.18 -17.67
C HIS A 157 7.47 -0.56 -16.80
N LEU A 158 7.23 -0.66 -15.48
CA LEU A 158 8.09 -1.45 -14.60
C LEU A 158 7.85 -2.96 -14.77
N LEU A 159 6.61 -3.37 -14.98
CA LEU A 159 6.26 -4.78 -15.18
C LEU A 159 6.75 -5.32 -16.54
N THR A 160 6.85 -4.45 -17.54
CA THR A 160 7.38 -4.77 -18.88
C THR A 160 8.88 -4.51 -19.00
N PHE A 161 9.59 -4.31 -17.89
CA PHE A 161 11.03 -4.00 -17.90
C PHE A 161 11.85 -5.10 -18.62
N PHE A 162 11.55 -6.37 -18.38
CA PHE A 162 12.11 -7.49 -19.11
C PHE A 162 11.21 -7.87 -20.31
N GLY A 163 11.14 -6.98 -21.32
CA GLY A 163 10.27 -7.14 -22.47
C GLY A 163 10.62 -8.31 -23.41
N ASP A 164 11.80 -8.88 -23.27
CA ASP A 164 12.30 -10.09 -23.93
C ASP A 164 11.69 -11.39 -23.35
N ARG A 165 10.98 -11.30 -22.21
CA ARG A 165 10.30 -12.44 -21.58
C ARG A 165 8.80 -12.44 -21.93
N PRO A 166 8.31 -13.34 -22.81
CA PRO A 166 6.90 -13.36 -23.21
C PRO A 166 5.93 -13.50 -22.04
N ALA A 167 6.29 -14.30 -21.03
CA ALA A 167 5.48 -14.50 -19.83
C ALA A 167 5.30 -13.19 -19.02
N ALA A 168 6.34 -12.35 -18.91
CA ALA A 168 6.28 -11.06 -18.23
C ALA A 168 5.34 -10.08 -18.99
N VAL A 169 5.44 -10.05 -20.32
CA VAL A 169 4.61 -9.19 -21.18
C VAL A 169 3.14 -9.58 -21.09
N VAL A 170 2.82 -10.88 -21.16
CA VAL A 170 1.44 -11.38 -21.02
C VAL A 170 0.87 -11.05 -19.64
N ALA A 171 1.64 -11.24 -18.58
CA ALA A 171 1.23 -10.92 -17.22
C ALA A 171 0.95 -9.42 -17.04
N ALA A 172 1.83 -8.55 -17.59
CA ALA A 172 1.66 -7.11 -17.56
C ALA A 172 0.40 -6.65 -18.31
N HIS A 173 0.08 -7.26 -19.47
CA HIS A 173 -1.14 -6.95 -20.21
C HIS A 173 -2.41 -7.42 -19.49
N LYS A 174 -2.42 -8.60 -18.88
CA LYS A 174 -3.54 -9.04 -18.03
C LYS A 174 -3.80 -8.06 -16.88
N LYS A 175 -2.74 -7.64 -16.18
CA LYS A 175 -2.83 -6.61 -15.14
C LYS A 175 -3.37 -5.29 -15.71
N PHE A 176 -2.91 -4.91 -16.92
CA PHE A 176 -3.37 -3.69 -17.57
C PHE A 176 -4.89 -3.71 -17.83
N LEU A 177 -5.43 -4.81 -18.36
CA LEU A 177 -6.87 -4.95 -18.62
C LEU A 177 -7.71 -4.87 -17.34
N VAL A 178 -7.32 -5.61 -16.30
CA VAL A 178 -8.01 -5.56 -15.00
C VAL A 178 -7.94 -4.16 -14.41
N ALA A 179 -6.80 -3.46 -14.57
CA ALA A 179 -6.67 -2.10 -14.10
C ALA A 179 -7.58 -1.12 -14.86
N ARG A 180 -7.80 -1.30 -16.18
CA ARG A 180 -8.78 -0.47 -16.94
C ARG A 180 -10.20 -0.66 -16.43
N LEU A 181 -10.58 -1.90 -16.10
CA LEU A 181 -11.89 -2.15 -15.48
C LEU A 181 -12.02 -1.44 -14.12
N ALA A 182 -10.98 -1.50 -13.29
CA ALA A 182 -10.94 -0.76 -12.02
C ALA A 182 -11.01 0.76 -12.22
N ASP A 183 -10.35 1.29 -13.26
CA ASP A 183 -10.42 2.71 -13.59
C ASP A 183 -11.82 3.15 -14.02
N VAL A 184 -12.53 2.34 -14.83
CA VAL A 184 -13.92 2.63 -15.20
C VAL A 184 -14.79 2.73 -13.94
N CYS A 185 -14.67 1.78 -13.01
CA CYS A 185 -15.40 1.84 -11.75
C CYS A 185 -15.04 3.09 -10.94
N MET A 186 -13.75 3.43 -10.83
CA MET A 186 -13.27 4.61 -10.10
C MET A 186 -13.79 5.92 -10.70
N TRP A 187 -13.67 6.08 -12.02
CA TRP A 187 -14.13 7.29 -12.70
C TRP A 187 -15.64 7.45 -12.65
N THR A 188 -16.39 6.36 -12.84
CA THR A 188 -17.85 6.40 -12.72
C THR A 188 -18.26 6.76 -11.29
N ALA A 189 -17.64 6.17 -10.27
CA ALA A 189 -17.89 6.53 -8.89
C ALA A 189 -17.57 8.01 -8.61
N ALA A 190 -16.44 8.52 -9.12
CA ALA A 190 -16.05 9.90 -8.96
C ALA A 190 -17.06 10.87 -9.58
N VAL A 191 -17.54 10.60 -10.78
CA VAL A 191 -18.54 11.43 -11.47
C VAL A 191 -19.88 11.41 -10.71
N LEU A 192 -20.35 10.23 -10.28
CA LEU A 192 -21.59 10.10 -9.53
C LEU A 192 -21.54 10.84 -8.19
N LEU A 193 -20.44 10.73 -7.47
CA LEU A 193 -20.23 11.45 -6.19
C LEU A 193 -20.18 12.95 -6.41
N TRP A 194 -19.44 13.43 -7.41
CA TRP A 194 -19.38 14.86 -7.73
C TRP A 194 -20.74 15.40 -8.17
N ALA A 195 -21.47 14.67 -9.01
CA ALA A 195 -22.82 15.09 -9.42
C ALA A 195 -23.82 15.14 -8.25
N ALA A 196 -23.69 14.23 -7.28
CA ALA A 196 -24.59 14.17 -6.13
C ALA A 196 -24.32 15.30 -5.10
N TYR A 197 -23.08 15.65 -4.87
CA TYR A 197 -22.70 16.62 -3.81
C TYR A 197 -22.27 17.99 -4.33
N GLY A 198 -22.11 18.18 -5.64
CA GLY A 198 -21.71 19.46 -6.25
C GLY A 198 -20.29 19.93 -5.91
N THR A 199 -19.51 19.13 -5.21
CA THR A 199 -18.13 19.44 -4.81
C THR A 199 -17.17 18.31 -5.18
N PRO A 200 -15.96 18.62 -5.71
CA PRO A 200 -14.94 17.63 -5.97
C PRO A 200 -14.07 17.33 -4.74
N THR A 201 -14.28 18.03 -3.62
CA THR A 201 -13.46 17.93 -2.41
C THR A 201 -13.99 16.81 -1.51
N ILE A 202 -13.15 15.82 -1.24
CA ILE A 202 -13.56 14.58 -0.54
C ILE A 202 -14.05 14.87 0.87
N HIS A 203 -13.32 15.70 1.66
CA HIS A 203 -13.73 16.02 3.02
C HIS A 203 -15.07 16.75 3.08
N ALA A 204 -15.31 17.72 2.18
CA ALA A 204 -16.56 18.48 2.12
C ALA A 204 -17.75 17.58 1.74
N MET A 205 -17.53 16.67 0.80
CA MET A 205 -18.52 15.66 0.40
C MET A 205 -18.87 14.72 1.57
N LEU A 206 -17.86 14.21 2.29
CA LEU A 206 -18.08 13.36 3.47
C LEU A 206 -18.80 14.11 4.60
N ALA A 207 -18.51 15.40 4.79
CA ALA A 207 -19.22 16.25 5.75
C ALA A 207 -20.68 16.45 5.37
N GLN A 208 -20.99 16.65 4.08
CA GLN A 208 -22.38 16.78 3.59
C GLN A 208 -23.15 15.46 3.70
N ALA A 209 -22.47 14.30 3.53
CA ALA A 209 -23.10 12.99 3.64
C ALA A 209 -23.41 12.58 5.09
N ALA A 210 -22.75 13.19 6.07
CA ALA A 210 -22.89 12.83 7.47
C ALA A 210 -24.31 13.09 7.99
N GLY A 211 -25.00 12.04 8.46
CA GLY A 211 -26.33 12.13 9.05
C GLY A 211 -27.49 12.28 8.05
N ALA A 212 -27.24 12.27 6.75
CA ALA A 212 -28.27 12.32 5.71
C ALA A 212 -28.45 10.94 5.05
N PRO A 213 -29.69 10.57 4.66
CA PRO A 213 -29.92 9.34 3.90
C PRO A 213 -29.21 9.44 2.53
N LEU A 214 -28.45 8.39 2.17
CA LEU A 214 -27.68 8.38 0.93
C LEU A 214 -28.58 8.12 -0.28
N PRO A 215 -28.59 9.00 -1.30
CA PRO A 215 -29.27 8.76 -2.57
C PRO A 215 -28.79 7.46 -3.24
N GLY A 216 -29.66 6.82 -4.03
CA GLY A 216 -29.30 5.58 -4.74
C GLY A 216 -28.10 5.72 -5.67
N THR A 217 -27.89 6.90 -6.26
CA THR A 217 -26.70 7.23 -7.06
C THR A 217 -25.40 7.19 -6.24
N VAL A 218 -25.44 7.68 -5.00
CA VAL A 218 -24.31 7.64 -4.06
C VAL A 218 -24.06 6.21 -3.61
N GLN A 219 -25.13 5.44 -3.30
CA GLN A 219 -24.98 4.02 -2.95
C GLN A 219 -24.32 3.24 -4.09
N LEU A 220 -24.72 3.47 -5.35
CA LEU A 220 -24.07 2.87 -6.51
C LEU A 220 -22.60 3.28 -6.61
N ALA A 221 -22.28 4.55 -6.40
CA ALA A 221 -20.88 5.02 -6.42
C ALA A 221 -20.02 4.32 -5.36
N VAL A 222 -20.56 4.10 -4.16
CA VAL A 222 -19.84 3.38 -3.08
C VAL A 222 -19.65 1.90 -3.43
N VAL A 223 -20.62 1.24 -4.06
CA VAL A 223 -20.45 -0.14 -4.58
C VAL A 223 -19.36 -0.18 -5.67
N LEU A 224 -19.30 0.81 -6.56
CA LEU A 224 -18.26 0.91 -7.57
C LEU A 224 -16.87 1.15 -6.94
N LEU A 225 -16.77 1.91 -5.85
CA LEU A 225 -15.53 2.04 -5.09
C LEU A 225 -15.10 0.70 -4.47
N ALA A 226 -16.07 -0.08 -3.94
CA ALA A 226 -15.79 -1.44 -3.45
C ALA A 226 -15.32 -2.37 -4.58
N CYS A 227 -15.95 -2.33 -5.76
CA CYS A 227 -15.49 -3.06 -6.94
C CYS A 227 -14.06 -2.64 -7.37
N THR A 228 -13.78 -1.34 -7.35
CA THR A 228 -12.43 -0.80 -7.63
C THR A 228 -11.39 -1.37 -6.68
N ALA A 229 -11.69 -1.47 -5.38
CA ALA A 229 -10.80 -2.06 -4.39
C ALA A 229 -10.61 -3.57 -4.61
N VAL A 230 -11.68 -4.32 -4.90
CA VAL A 230 -11.64 -5.75 -5.22
C VAL A 230 -10.71 -6.03 -6.41
N LEU A 231 -10.83 -5.27 -7.49
CA LEU A 231 -10.01 -5.41 -8.70
C LEU A 231 -8.54 -5.04 -8.43
N LYS A 232 -8.28 -3.95 -7.69
CA LYS A 232 -6.93 -3.47 -7.38
C LYS A 232 -6.20 -4.39 -6.42
N CYS A 233 -6.91 -4.94 -5.44
CA CYS A 233 -6.38 -5.88 -4.45
C CYS A 233 -6.30 -7.33 -4.97
N ALA A 234 -6.49 -7.55 -6.27
CA ALA A 234 -6.38 -8.86 -6.91
C ALA A 234 -7.21 -9.96 -6.22
N GLN A 235 -8.49 -9.67 -6.01
CA GLN A 235 -9.41 -10.64 -5.40
C GLN A 235 -9.97 -11.61 -6.42
N LEU A 236 -10.46 -12.76 -5.95
CA LEU A 236 -11.17 -13.72 -6.79
C LEU A 236 -12.42 -13.07 -7.42
N PRO A 237 -12.68 -13.35 -8.69
CA PRO A 237 -11.94 -14.21 -9.63
C PRO A 237 -10.78 -13.49 -10.37
N PHE A 238 -10.52 -12.20 -10.10
CA PHE A 238 -9.57 -11.35 -10.85
C PHE A 238 -8.13 -11.40 -10.32
N HIS A 239 -7.77 -12.38 -9.48
CA HIS A 239 -6.47 -12.49 -8.81
C HIS A 239 -5.30 -12.90 -9.72
N GLY A 240 -5.58 -13.56 -10.84
CA GLY A 240 -4.57 -14.24 -11.65
C GLY A 240 -3.44 -13.34 -12.16
N TRP A 241 -3.69 -12.06 -12.40
CA TRP A 241 -2.66 -11.12 -12.83
C TRP A 241 -1.56 -10.94 -11.75
N LEU A 242 -1.94 -10.92 -10.47
CA LEU A 242 -0.98 -10.72 -9.37
C LEU A 242 0.00 -11.90 -9.22
N ILE A 243 -0.49 -13.11 -9.44
CA ILE A 243 0.32 -14.33 -9.38
C ILE A 243 1.30 -14.40 -10.56
N GLN A 244 0.91 -13.92 -11.73
CA GLN A 244 1.70 -14.02 -12.95
C GLN A 244 2.79 -12.94 -13.08
N VAL A 245 2.65 -11.78 -12.41
CA VAL A 245 3.66 -10.69 -12.47
C VAL A 245 4.96 -10.99 -11.71
N MET A 246 5.18 -12.22 -11.26
CA MET A 246 6.40 -12.64 -10.57
C MET A 246 7.65 -12.64 -11.44
N GLU A 247 7.50 -12.55 -12.75
CA GLU A 247 8.60 -12.38 -13.72
C GLU A 247 9.26 -10.98 -13.68
N ALA A 248 8.59 -10.00 -13.07
CA ALA A 248 9.13 -8.66 -12.88
C ALA A 248 10.37 -8.65 -11.96
N PRO A 249 11.23 -7.61 -12.05
CA PRO A 249 12.33 -7.44 -11.11
C PRO A 249 11.87 -7.54 -9.65
N THR A 250 12.65 -8.19 -8.80
CA THR A 250 12.30 -8.41 -7.38
C THR A 250 11.88 -7.13 -6.64
N PRO A 251 12.58 -5.98 -6.79
CA PRO A 251 12.12 -4.74 -6.14
C PRO A 251 10.79 -4.20 -6.69
N VAL A 252 10.45 -4.48 -7.96
CA VAL A 252 9.12 -4.15 -8.51
C VAL A 252 8.04 -5.04 -7.89
N SER A 253 8.33 -6.33 -7.70
CA SER A 253 7.42 -7.23 -6.97
C SER A 253 7.21 -6.76 -5.53
N ALA A 254 8.28 -6.34 -4.83
CA ALA A 254 8.17 -5.77 -3.50
C ALA A 254 7.30 -4.50 -3.48
N LEU A 255 7.51 -3.55 -4.42
CA LEU A 255 6.68 -2.35 -4.54
C LEU A 255 5.21 -2.67 -4.80
N LEU A 256 4.95 -3.63 -5.67
CA LEU A 256 3.59 -4.04 -6.02
C LEU A 256 2.86 -4.63 -4.81
N HIS A 257 3.47 -5.61 -4.15
CA HIS A 257 2.85 -6.37 -3.06
C HIS A 257 2.82 -5.63 -1.73
N ALA A 258 3.81 -4.78 -1.46
CA ALA A 258 3.87 -4.00 -0.22
C ALA A 258 3.22 -2.60 -0.32
N GLY A 259 3.00 -2.09 -1.53
CA GLY A 259 2.49 -0.73 -1.72
C GLY A 259 1.23 -0.66 -2.58
N ILE A 260 1.33 -1.03 -3.85
CA ILE A 260 0.33 -0.68 -4.86
C ILE A 260 -0.99 -1.45 -4.69
N VAL A 261 -0.94 -2.72 -4.29
CA VAL A 261 -2.17 -3.51 -4.04
C VAL A 261 -2.93 -2.98 -2.83
N ASN A 262 -2.26 -2.36 -1.86
CA ASN A 262 -2.87 -1.80 -0.66
C ASN A 262 -3.68 -0.52 -0.93
N LEU A 263 -3.48 0.12 -2.09
CA LEU A 263 -4.23 1.33 -2.46
C LEU A 263 -5.75 1.10 -2.51
N GLY A 264 -6.20 -0.12 -2.84
CA GLY A 264 -7.63 -0.45 -2.77
C GLY A 264 -8.18 -0.31 -1.36
N GLY A 265 -7.48 -0.88 -0.36
CA GLY A 265 -7.82 -0.73 1.05
C GLY A 265 -7.71 0.73 1.53
N PHE A 266 -6.67 1.45 1.10
CA PHE A 266 -6.54 2.87 1.45
C PHE A 266 -7.71 3.72 0.94
N VAL A 267 -8.18 3.50 -0.31
CA VAL A 267 -9.35 4.21 -0.83
C VAL A 267 -10.60 3.89 0.01
N LEU A 268 -10.81 2.62 0.39
CA LEU A 268 -11.93 2.28 1.28
C LEU A 268 -11.82 2.96 2.65
N LEU A 269 -10.61 3.02 3.23
CA LEU A 269 -10.36 3.77 4.48
C LEU A 269 -10.67 5.27 4.31
N ARG A 270 -10.35 5.87 3.16
CA ARG A 270 -10.62 7.27 2.86
C ARG A 270 -12.12 7.56 2.74
N PHE A 271 -12.91 6.61 2.24
CA PHE A 271 -14.36 6.67 2.10
C PHE A 271 -15.10 5.84 3.16
N ALA A 272 -14.45 5.48 4.27
CA ALA A 272 -15.03 4.67 5.33
C ALA A 272 -16.42 5.15 5.82
N PRO A 273 -16.68 6.46 6.02
CA PRO A 273 -17.99 6.94 6.41
C PRO A 273 -19.10 6.55 5.43
N LEU A 274 -18.87 6.65 4.12
CA LEU A 274 -19.84 6.25 3.10
C LEU A 274 -19.98 4.73 2.99
N VAL A 275 -18.88 3.99 3.04
CA VAL A 275 -18.93 2.51 2.94
C VAL A 275 -19.71 1.90 4.10
N SER A 276 -19.60 2.47 5.30
CA SER A 276 -20.32 2.01 6.49
C SER A 276 -21.86 2.18 6.40
N GLU A 277 -22.33 3.08 5.54
CA GLU A 277 -23.76 3.36 5.35
C GLU A 277 -24.37 2.58 4.14
N VAL A 278 -23.56 1.78 3.41
CA VAL A 278 -24.01 1.07 2.20
C VAL A 278 -23.85 -0.45 2.38
N PRO A 279 -24.91 -1.16 2.87
CA PRO A 279 -24.85 -2.60 3.12
C PRO A 279 -24.43 -3.44 1.91
N ALA A 280 -24.83 -3.04 0.70
CA ALA A 280 -24.46 -3.75 -0.52
C ALA A 280 -22.93 -3.76 -0.75
N ALA A 281 -22.25 -2.63 -0.50
CA ALA A 281 -20.79 -2.56 -0.58
C ALA A 281 -20.13 -3.38 0.54
N GLN A 282 -20.65 -3.33 1.75
CA GLN A 282 -20.15 -4.10 2.89
C GLN A 282 -20.26 -5.61 2.62
N VAL A 283 -21.43 -6.10 2.18
CA VAL A 283 -21.63 -7.52 1.86
C VAL A 283 -20.68 -7.97 0.73
N LEU A 284 -20.53 -7.16 -0.33
CA LEU A 284 -19.59 -7.45 -1.42
C LEU A 284 -18.16 -7.62 -0.88
N LEU A 285 -17.69 -6.70 -0.04
CA LEU A 285 -16.34 -6.74 0.53
C LEU A 285 -16.15 -7.93 1.47
N VAL A 286 -17.15 -8.26 2.31
CA VAL A 286 -17.08 -9.40 3.22
C VAL A 286 -17.05 -10.72 2.45
N VAL A 287 -17.99 -10.91 1.50
CA VAL A 287 -18.12 -12.18 0.77
C VAL A 287 -16.90 -12.43 -0.11
N VAL A 288 -16.51 -11.46 -0.94
CA VAL A 288 -15.36 -11.60 -1.84
C VAL A 288 -14.06 -11.67 -1.04
N GLY A 289 -13.93 -10.84 0.01
CA GLY A 289 -12.75 -10.81 0.86
C GLY A 289 -12.55 -12.13 1.62
N ALA A 290 -13.59 -12.64 2.29
CA ALA A 290 -13.54 -13.90 3.03
C ALA A 290 -13.25 -15.09 2.11
N ALA A 291 -13.96 -15.20 0.98
CA ALA A 291 -13.74 -16.25 0.00
C ALA A 291 -12.28 -16.25 -0.52
N THR A 292 -11.76 -15.06 -0.87
CA THR A 292 -10.37 -14.93 -1.31
C THR A 292 -9.38 -15.25 -0.20
N ALA A 293 -9.62 -14.78 1.02
CA ALA A 293 -8.73 -15.03 2.15
C ALA A 293 -8.54 -16.54 2.39
N VAL A 294 -9.64 -17.30 2.44
CA VAL A 294 -9.60 -18.75 2.68
C VAL A 294 -8.98 -19.49 1.49
N LEU A 295 -9.49 -19.28 0.28
CA LEU A 295 -9.04 -20.04 -0.89
C LEU A 295 -7.59 -19.73 -1.24
N ALA A 296 -7.16 -18.46 -1.19
CA ALA A 296 -5.79 -18.10 -1.48
C ALA A 296 -4.82 -18.61 -0.40
N ALA A 297 -5.22 -18.65 0.88
CA ALA A 297 -4.41 -19.24 1.96
C ALA A 297 -4.23 -20.74 1.76
N LEU A 298 -5.27 -21.46 1.38
CA LEU A 298 -5.17 -22.90 1.08
C LEU A 298 -4.25 -23.17 -0.12
N VAL A 299 -4.39 -22.40 -1.21
CA VAL A 299 -3.53 -22.56 -2.39
C VAL A 299 -2.08 -22.21 -2.08
N MET A 300 -1.83 -21.21 -1.22
CA MET A 300 -0.48 -20.81 -0.80
C MET A 300 0.33 -21.98 -0.24
N THR A 301 -0.29 -22.85 0.56
CA THR A 301 0.38 -23.99 1.21
C THR A 301 0.86 -25.05 0.22
N THR A 302 0.35 -25.07 -1.01
CA THR A 302 0.70 -26.04 -2.05
C THR A 302 1.79 -25.55 -3.00
N ARG A 303 2.32 -24.32 -2.82
CA ARG A 303 3.26 -23.71 -3.76
C ARG A 303 4.71 -23.91 -3.35
N ILE A 304 5.52 -24.40 -4.29
CA ILE A 304 6.96 -24.65 -4.09
C ILE A 304 7.77 -23.35 -4.27
N SER A 305 7.39 -22.51 -5.25
CA SER A 305 8.10 -21.25 -5.52
C SER A 305 7.80 -20.20 -4.44
N ILE A 306 8.85 -19.70 -3.78
CA ILE A 306 8.76 -18.69 -2.72
C ILE A 306 8.01 -17.44 -3.20
N LYS A 307 8.35 -16.91 -4.40
CA LYS A 307 7.68 -15.74 -4.94
C LYS A 307 6.19 -15.98 -5.20
N VAL A 308 5.84 -17.15 -5.76
CA VAL A 308 4.45 -17.51 -6.03
C VAL A 308 3.68 -17.73 -4.72
N MET A 309 4.28 -18.36 -3.72
CA MET A 309 3.72 -18.51 -2.38
C MET A 309 3.46 -17.13 -1.74
N LEU A 310 4.42 -16.21 -1.82
CA LEU A 310 4.27 -14.83 -1.32
C LEU A 310 3.16 -14.06 -2.06
N ALA A 311 2.98 -14.28 -3.36
CA ALA A 311 1.91 -13.68 -4.14
C ALA A 311 0.52 -14.18 -3.71
N TRP A 312 0.34 -15.49 -3.51
CA TRP A 312 -0.89 -16.06 -2.96
C TRP A 312 -1.16 -15.58 -1.54
N SER A 313 -0.11 -15.52 -0.71
CA SER A 313 -0.20 -14.91 0.62
C SER A 313 -0.68 -13.45 0.57
N THR A 314 -0.26 -12.68 -0.45
CA THR A 314 -0.76 -11.31 -0.64
C THR A 314 -2.24 -11.31 -1.01
N CYS A 315 -2.70 -12.19 -1.92
CA CYS A 315 -4.13 -12.31 -2.23
C CYS A 315 -4.96 -12.63 -0.97
N ALA A 316 -4.50 -13.58 -0.16
CA ALA A 316 -5.18 -13.96 1.09
C ALA A 316 -5.25 -12.78 2.08
N GLN A 317 -4.14 -12.10 2.32
CA GLN A 317 -4.06 -10.97 3.25
C GLN A 317 -4.89 -9.78 2.78
N MET A 318 -4.89 -9.48 1.47
CA MET A 318 -5.75 -8.44 0.93
C MET A 318 -7.23 -8.80 1.02
N GLY A 319 -7.58 -10.07 0.85
CA GLY A 319 -8.95 -10.55 1.09
C GLY A 319 -9.38 -10.35 2.53
N PHE A 320 -8.52 -10.69 3.47
CA PHE A 320 -8.77 -10.46 4.89
C PHE A 320 -8.93 -8.97 5.23
N MET A 321 -8.09 -8.09 4.64
CA MET A 321 -8.22 -6.63 4.81
C MET A 321 -9.54 -6.10 4.25
N LEU A 322 -9.96 -6.54 3.06
CA LEU A 322 -11.26 -6.13 2.48
C LEU A 322 -12.45 -6.63 3.31
N MET A 323 -12.37 -7.84 3.87
CA MET A 323 -13.36 -8.35 4.81
C MET A 323 -13.44 -7.46 6.05
N GLN A 324 -12.31 -7.03 6.62
CA GLN A 324 -12.28 -6.09 7.74
C GLN A 324 -12.95 -4.75 7.39
N CYS A 325 -12.69 -4.21 6.19
CA CYS A 325 -13.39 -3.00 5.70
C CYS A 325 -14.90 -3.22 5.59
N GLY A 326 -15.34 -4.36 5.06
CA GLY A 326 -16.77 -4.69 4.94
C GLY A 326 -17.46 -4.90 6.29
N LEU A 327 -16.75 -5.37 7.31
CA LEU A 327 -17.23 -5.49 8.69
C LEU A 327 -17.19 -4.17 9.48
N GLY A 328 -16.71 -3.07 8.87
CA GLY A 328 -16.55 -1.79 9.56
C GLY A 328 -15.38 -1.76 10.56
N ALA A 329 -14.48 -2.75 10.55
CA ALA A 329 -13.32 -2.83 11.42
C ALA A 329 -12.14 -2.00 10.87
N TRP A 330 -12.36 -0.70 10.72
CA TRP A 330 -11.48 0.24 10.02
C TRP A 330 -10.09 0.36 10.64
N ASP A 331 -10.02 0.40 11.97
CA ASP A 331 -8.74 0.47 12.70
C ASP A 331 -7.90 -0.78 12.45
N MET A 332 -8.56 -1.96 12.41
CA MET A 332 -7.91 -3.23 12.10
C MET A 332 -7.45 -3.30 10.65
N ALA A 333 -8.25 -2.77 9.71
CA ALA A 333 -7.87 -2.69 8.30
C ALA A 333 -6.66 -1.77 8.10
N LEU A 334 -6.58 -0.63 8.80
CA LEU A 334 -5.43 0.26 8.77
C LEU A 334 -4.18 -0.40 9.36
N LEU A 335 -4.29 -1.03 10.55
CA LEU A 335 -3.18 -1.75 11.16
C LEU A 335 -2.69 -2.89 10.27
N HIS A 336 -3.63 -3.63 9.65
CA HIS A 336 -3.31 -4.70 8.70
C HIS A 336 -2.55 -4.13 7.50
N LEU A 337 -3.00 -3.02 6.90
CA LEU A 337 -2.33 -2.37 5.78
C LEU A 337 -0.88 -2.02 6.12
N LEU A 338 -0.64 -1.43 7.31
CA LEU A 338 0.71 -1.04 7.75
C LEU A 338 1.61 -2.26 7.95
N ALA A 339 1.16 -3.24 8.74
CA ALA A 339 1.91 -4.45 9.05
C ALA A 339 2.19 -5.29 7.81
N HIS A 340 1.17 -5.48 6.95
CA HIS A 340 1.29 -6.20 5.69
C HIS A 340 2.34 -5.57 4.77
N SER A 341 2.32 -4.24 4.61
CA SER A 341 3.28 -3.53 3.76
C SER A 341 4.72 -3.77 4.20
N LEU A 342 5.01 -3.62 5.48
CA LEU A 342 6.35 -3.81 6.04
C LEU A 342 6.81 -5.27 5.89
N TYR A 343 5.94 -6.21 6.28
CA TYR A 343 6.23 -7.64 6.16
C TYR A 343 6.48 -8.06 4.70
N LYS A 344 5.63 -7.63 3.77
CA LYS A 344 5.77 -8.01 2.36
C LYS A 344 6.98 -7.38 1.70
N ALA A 345 7.30 -6.12 2.01
CA ALA A 345 8.55 -5.51 1.54
C ALA A 345 9.75 -6.35 1.98
N HIS A 346 9.84 -6.71 3.26
CA HIS A 346 10.92 -7.53 3.80
C HIS A 346 10.96 -8.91 3.13
N ALA A 347 9.83 -9.63 3.06
CA ALA A 347 9.75 -10.98 2.53
C ALA A 347 10.15 -11.07 1.04
N PHE A 348 9.65 -10.13 0.20
CA PHE A 348 10.01 -10.10 -1.22
C PHE A 348 11.47 -9.71 -1.45
N LEU A 349 11.99 -8.71 -0.75
CA LEU A 349 13.38 -8.29 -0.90
C LEU A 349 14.35 -9.36 -0.37
N GLY A 350 13.97 -10.10 0.67
CA GLY A 350 14.73 -11.22 1.22
C GLY A 350 14.69 -12.51 0.38
N ALA A 351 13.71 -12.65 -0.52
CA ALA A 351 13.50 -13.88 -1.30
C ALA A 351 14.69 -14.23 -2.22
N GLY A 352 15.44 -13.23 -2.70
CA GLY A 352 16.65 -13.47 -3.53
C GLY A 352 17.77 -14.22 -2.83
N GLY A 353 17.86 -14.15 -1.50
CA GLY A 353 18.88 -14.83 -0.70
C GLY A 353 18.45 -16.22 -0.18
N ALA A 354 17.22 -16.65 -0.45
CA ALA A 354 16.64 -17.85 0.15
C ALA A 354 17.39 -19.14 -0.22
N VAL A 355 17.82 -19.27 -1.48
CA VAL A 355 18.61 -20.45 -1.95
C VAL A 355 19.94 -20.54 -1.21
N ARG A 356 20.66 -19.42 -1.12
CA ARG A 356 21.95 -19.37 -0.39
C ARG A 356 21.75 -19.67 1.09
N ARG A 357 20.71 -19.16 1.71
CA ARG A 357 20.37 -19.45 3.11
C ARG A 357 20.04 -20.92 3.30
N ALA A 358 19.24 -21.54 2.41
CA ALA A 358 18.94 -22.96 2.46
C ALA A 358 20.21 -23.82 2.33
N GLN A 359 21.12 -23.47 1.42
CA GLN A 359 22.42 -24.15 1.28
C GLN A 359 23.27 -24.01 2.53
N LEU A 360 23.35 -22.81 3.12
CA LEU A 360 24.09 -22.60 4.37
C LEU A 360 23.49 -23.40 5.53
N LEU A 361 22.18 -23.50 5.64
CA LEU A 361 21.49 -24.29 6.66
C LEU A 361 21.76 -25.79 6.51
N GLN A 362 21.97 -26.28 5.28
CA GLN A 362 22.37 -27.68 5.05
C GLN A 362 23.81 -27.97 5.48
N LEU A 363 24.66 -26.94 5.49
CA LEU A 363 26.08 -27.04 5.87
C LEU A 363 26.30 -26.78 7.38
N THR A 364 25.34 -26.21 8.06
CA THR A 364 25.40 -26.01 9.51
C THR A 364 24.89 -27.28 10.24
N PRO A 365 25.54 -27.69 11.35
CA PRO A 365 25.01 -28.76 12.18
C PRO A 365 23.56 -28.42 12.57
N GLN A 366 22.67 -29.45 12.57
CA GLN A 366 21.30 -29.25 13.01
C GLN A 366 21.31 -28.58 14.38
N ALA A 367 20.67 -27.43 14.51
CA ALA A 367 20.49 -26.79 15.81
C ALA A 367 19.82 -27.81 16.76
N SER A 368 20.30 -27.86 17.99
CA SER A 368 19.67 -28.63 19.05
C SER A 368 18.18 -28.32 19.10
N ALA A 369 17.36 -29.32 19.35
CA ALA A 369 15.91 -29.12 19.48
C ALA A 369 15.64 -27.93 20.40
N VAL A 370 14.78 -27.00 19.93
CA VAL A 370 14.39 -25.81 20.70
C VAL A 370 13.91 -26.24 22.08
N GLY A 371 14.61 -25.81 23.11
CA GLY A 371 14.29 -26.15 24.49
C GLY A 371 13.01 -25.47 24.95
N TRP A 372 12.33 -26.03 25.94
CA TRP A 372 11.16 -25.37 26.55
C TRP A 372 11.47 -23.95 27.07
N GLY A 373 12.71 -23.70 27.50
CA GLY A 373 13.16 -22.36 27.92
C GLY A 373 13.15 -21.35 26.79
N ASP A 374 13.64 -21.72 25.58
CA ASP A 374 13.67 -20.85 24.42
C ASP A 374 12.25 -20.57 23.92
N THR A 375 11.37 -21.57 23.96
CA THR A 375 9.94 -21.40 23.61
C THR A 375 9.25 -20.43 24.59
N LEU A 376 9.54 -20.52 25.88
CA LEU A 376 8.99 -19.63 26.90
C LEU A 376 9.49 -18.19 26.73
N VAL A 377 10.78 -18.02 26.48
CA VAL A 377 11.37 -16.68 26.22
C VAL A 377 10.75 -16.09 24.95
N GLY A 378 10.62 -16.88 23.89
CA GLY A 378 9.95 -16.45 22.66
C GLY A 378 8.49 -16.03 22.88
N ALA A 379 7.74 -16.80 23.67
CA ALA A 379 6.36 -16.47 24.01
C ALA A 379 6.24 -15.17 24.83
N VAL A 380 7.08 -15.00 25.85
CA VAL A 380 7.09 -13.81 26.71
C VAL A 380 7.49 -12.57 25.90
N THR A 381 8.54 -12.66 25.08
CA THR A 381 8.97 -11.55 24.22
C THR A 381 7.92 -11.21 23.17
N GLY A 382 7.27 -12.20 22.54
CA GLY A 382 6.17 -12.01 21.59
C GLY A 382 4.99 -11.28 22.21
N VAL A 383 4.53 -11.72 23.40
CA VAL A 383 3.44 -11.07 24.13
C VAL A 383 3.83 -9.66 24.56
N ALA A 384 5.06 -9.45 25.05
CA ALA A 384 5.55 -8.12 25.43
C ALA A 384 5.59 -7.16 24.24
N MET A 385 6.09 -7.59 23.06
CA MET A 385 6.11 -6.77 21.84
C MET A 385 4.70 -6.41 21.37
N VAL A 386 3.77 -7.37 21.38
CA VAL A 386 2.36 -7.11 21.00
C VAL A 386 1.70 -6.17 22.00
N GLY A 387 1.96 -6.34 23.31
CA GLY A 387 1.48 -5.44 24.36
C GLY A 387 2.00 -4.01 24.21
N LEU A 388 3.29 -3.84 23.92
CA LEU A 388 3.90 -2.53 23.65
C LEU A 388 3.31 -1.89 22.37
N ALA A 389 3.15 -2.66 21.31
CA ALA A 389 2.52 -2.16 20.09
C ALA A 389 1.06 -1.75 20.30
N ALA A 390 0.29 -2.54 21.05
CA ALA A 390 -1.09 -2.20 21.41
C ALA A 390 -1.16 -0.96 22.30
N ALA A 391 -0.27 -0.82 23.27
CA ALA A 391 -0.16 0.36 24.12
C ALA A 391 0.22 1.62 23.32
N ALA A 392 1.21 1.52 22.41
CA ALA A 392 1.56 2.61 21.51
C ALA A 392 0.38 3.00 20.60
N TRP A 393 -0.34 2.01 20.08
CA TRP A 393 -1.51 2.24 19.24
C TRP A 393 -2.69 2.86 20.02
N SER A 394 -2.86 2.52 21.30
CA SER A 394 -3.90 3.10 22.14
C SER A 394 -3.72 4.59 22.42
N LEU A 395 -2.51 5.13 22.29
CA LEU A 395 -2.26 6.57 22.33
C LEU A 395 -2.90 7.31 21.13
N TRP A 396 -3.12 6.59 20.01
CA TRP A 396 -3.71 7.11 18.78
C TRP A 396 -5.21 6.86 18.68
N VAL A 397 -5.68 5.79 19.28
CA VAL A 397 -7.08 5.33 19.25
C VAL A 397 -7.57 5.18 20.69
N PRO A 398 -8.11 6.25 21.30
CA PRO A 398 -8.70 6.18 22.64
C PRO A 398 -9.84 5.14 22.66
N GLY A 399 -9.84 4.26 23.66
CA GLY A 399 -10.85 3.20 23.79
C GLY A 399 -10.51 1.88 23.07
N LEU A 400 -9.42 1.79 22.32
CA LEU A 400 -8.98 0.57 21.66
C LEU A 400 -8.85 -0.61 22.64
N MET A 401 -8.24 -0.37 23.81
CA MET A 401 -8.01 -1.40 24.84
C MET A 401 -9.31 -1.89 25.53
N GLN A 402 -10.43 -1.21 25.33
CA GLN A 402 -11.74 -1.59 25.89
C GLN A 402 -12.49 -2.59 25.00
N SER A 403 -12.01 -2.83 23.76
CA SER A 403 -12.62 -3.79 22.84
C SER A 403 -12.13 -5.21 23.12
N PRO A 404 -13.01 -6.17 23.51
CA PRO A 404 -12.62 -7.57 23.72
C PRO A 404 -12.03 -8.24 22.48
N ALA A 405 -12.39 -7.77 21.29
CA ALA A 405 -11.85 -8.27 20.03
C ALA A 405 -10.34 -8.05 19.89
N ILE A 406 -9.80 -7.02 20.54
CA ILE A 406 -8.36 -6.71 20.46
C ILE A 406 -7.54 -7.67 21.29
N GLY A 407 -8.04 -8.10 22.46
CA GLY A 407 -7.39 -9.14 23.27
C GLY A 407 -7.24 -10.45 22.48
N VAL A 408 -8.28 -10.84 21.76
CA VAL A 408 -8.27 -12.04 20.90
C VAL A 408 -7.31 -11.88 19.72
N LEU A 409 -7.32 -10.74 19.03
CA LEU A 409 -6.41 -10.46 17.92
C LEU A 409 -4.95 -10.35 18.37
N ALA A 410 -4.68 -9.72 19.51
CA ALA A 410 -3.35 -9.67 20.08
C ALA A 410 -2.82 -11.08 20.41
N GLY A 411 -3.66 -11.96 20.94
CA GLY A 411 -3.34 -13.37 21.16
C GLY A 411 -3.03 -14.12 19.88
N ILE A 412 -3.83 -13.94 18.83
CA ILE A 412 -3.62 -14.57 17.52
C ILE A 412 -2.33 -14.08 16.85
N VAL A 413 -1.99 -12.80 16.99
CA VAL A 413 -0.75 -12.23 16.41
C VAL A 413 0.48 -12.62 17.23
N ALA A 414 0.35 -12.84 18.52
CA ALA A 414 1.46 -13.28 19.37
C ALA A 414 1.89 -14.73 19.11
N LEU A 415 0.95 -15.62 18.74
CA LEU A 415 1.21 -17.05 18.50
C LEU A 415 2.28 -17.33 17.43
N PRO A 416 2.28 -16.67 16.23
CA PRO A 416 3.30 -16.90 15.20
C PRO A 416 4.67 -16.31 15.54
N LEU A 417 4.78 -15.43 16.53
CA LEU A 417 6.06 -14.83 16.94
C LEU A 417 6.87 -15.76 17.87
N VAL A 418 6.22 -16.73 18.48
CA VAL A 418 6.87 -17.70 19.40
C VAL A 418 8.02 -18.47 18.74
N PRO A 419 7.93 -18.96 17.49
CA PRO A 419 9.03 -19.67 16.85
C PRO A 419 10.06 -18.78 16.13
N LEU A 420 9.93 -17.45 16.18
CA LEU A 420 10.80 -16.50 15.48
C LEU A 420 11.93 -15.93 16.35
N VAL A 421 11.93 -16.22 17.64
CA VAL A 421 12.96 -15.87 18.63
C VAL A 421 13.66 -17.14 19.05
#